data_59c0cd39fbaea2c0caf492321e84c6d4
#
_entry.id   59c0cd39fbaea2c0caf492321e84c6d4
#
_cell.length_a   1.000
_cell.length_b   1.000
_cell.length_c   1.000
_cell.angle_alpha   90.00
_cell.angle_beta   90.00
_cell.angle_gamma   90.00
#
_symmetry.space_group_name_H-M   'P 1'
#
loop_
_entity.id
_entity.type
_entity.pdbx_description
1 polymer ?
#
loop_
_entity_poly.entity_id
_entity_poly.type
_entity_poly.pdbx_seq_one_letter_code
_entity_poly.pdbx_strand_id
1 'polypeptide(L)'
;MTYTNSSLVSYTKLSPNHSGQRTHSIDRITPHCVVGQCSVETLGNIFLPTSRQASCNYGIGVDGRVGMYVEEKNRSWCSSSSANDQRAVTIECASDTTEPYAFKDVVYQTLIKLCVDICKRNGKKKLLWLGDKDKTLSYKPKSDEMVLTVHRWFANKSCPGSWMYARMGDLAAKVTAQLGGGASGDTETEYPEKLTAGYYRVRKAWSDSKSQKGAYKILSNAKKCADANPGYSVFDNNGVNIYTPNTSTQAAPDVPFTVKVSISDLNIRKGPGTDYAKTGKFTGKGVFTILKVQSGQGSTAGWGRLKSGAGWISLDYAVKTE
;
A
#
# COMPACT_ATOMS: atom_id res chain seq x y z
N MET A 1 -20.59 0.08 23.23
CA MET A 1 -19.76 -0.12 22.02
C MET A 1 -18.54 -0.92 22.41
N THR A 2 -18.26 -2.00 21.72
CA THR A 2 -17.05 -2.80 21.97
C THR A 2 -15.97 -2.30 21.02
N TYR A 3 -14.92 -1.71 21.56
CA TYR A 3 -13.74 -1.30 20.79
C TYR A 3 -12.73 -2.45 20.79
N THR A 4 -12.12 -2.70 19.64
CA THR A 4 -11.04 -3.70 19.49
C THR A 4 -9.85 -3.06 18.79
N ASN A 5 -8.64 -3.47 19.16
CA ASN A 5 -7.43 -3.01 18.50
C ASN A 5 -7.12 -3.87 17.27
N SER A 6 -6.32 -3.33 16.35
CA SER A 6 -5.91 -4.04 15.14
C SER A 6 -4.98 -5.23 15.45
N SER A 7 -5.24 -6.37 14.82
CA SER A 7 -4.35 -7.54 14.86
C SER A 7 -3.06 -7.36 14.04
N LEU A 8 -2.98 -6.31 13.22
CA LEU A 8 -1.77 -5.96 12.46
C LEU A 8 -0.67 -5.34 13.31
N VAL A 9 -0.97 -5.03 14.59
CA VAL A 9 0.00 -4.45 15.51
C VAL A 9 1.11 -5.43 15.81
N SER A 10 2.34 -5.05 15.51
CA SER A 10 3.56 -5.80 15.81
C SER A 10 4.40 -5.17 16.91
N TYR A 11 4.06 -3.97 17.35
CA TYR A 11 4.73 -3.23 18.42
C TYR A 11 3.73 -2.42 19.23
N THR A 12 3.87 -2.43 20.57
CA THR A 12 3.01 -1.64 21.45
C THR A 12 3.85 -0.86 22.44
N LYS A 13 3.63 0.47 22.48
CA LYS A 13 4.21 1.35 23.48
C LYS A 13 3.21 2.46 23.81
N LEU A 14 2.38 2.22 24.82
CA LEU A 14 1.29 3.13 25.15
C LEU A 14 1.78 4.48 25.65
N SER A 15 1.24 5.53 25.06
CA SER A 15 1.47 6.93 25.44
C SER A 15 0.50 7.33 26.54
N PRO A 16 0.95 8.13 27.53
CA PRO A 16 0.05 8.74 28.51
C PRO A 16 -0.75 9.93 27.93
N ASN A 17 -0.40 10.39 26.73
CA ASN A 17 -1.01 11.57 26.09
C ASN A 17 -2.33 11.21 25.41
N HIS A 18 -3.39 10.95 26.18
CA HIS A 18 -4.72 10.64 25.68
C HIS A 18 -5.79 11.12 26.68
N SER A 19 -7.03 11.26 26.23
CA SER A 19 -8.14 11.74 27.06
C SER A 19 -9.02 10.65 27.65
N GLY A 20 -8.53 9.42 27.73
CA GLY A 20 -9.35 8.28 28.15
C GLY A 20 -10.38 7.87 27.09
N GLN A 21 -11.42 7.21 27.54
CA GLN A 21 -12.40 6.57 26.68
C GLN A 21 -13.12 7.57 25.75
N ARG A 22 -13.30 7.17 24.50
CA ARG A 22 -14.07 7.93 23.49
C ARG A 22 -15.53 8.08 23.92
N THR A 23 -16.07 9.25 23.64
CA THR A 23 -17.49 9.58 23.84
C THR A 23 -18.31 9.41 22.56
N HIS A 24 -17.68 9.05 21.44
CA HIS A 24 -18.33 8.87 20.13
C HIS A 24 -17.83 7.58 19.45
N SER A 25 -18.70 6.94 18.67
CA SER A 25 -18.31 5.81 17.82
C SER A 25 -17.25 6.22 16.79
N ILE A 26 -16.43 5.26 16.40
CA ILE A 26 -15.42 5.47 15.37
C ILE A 26 -16.11 5.49 13.99
N ASP A 27 -16.07 6.64 13.34
CA ASP A 27 -16.61 6.87 12.00
C ASP A 27 -15.69 7.73 11.12
N ARG A 28 -14.45 7.99 11.60
CA ARG A 28 -13.40 8.72 10.88
C ARG A 28 -12.07 7.99 10.96
N ILE A 29 -11.23 8.21 9.95
CA ILE A 29 -9.80 7.88 9.95
C ILE A 29 -9.04 9.14 9.54
N THR A 30 -7.97 9.46 10.27
CA THR A 30 -7.10 10.61 9.97
C THR A 30 -5.66 10.13 9.79
N PRO A 31 -5.20 9.95 8.53
CA PRO A 31 -3.79 9.69 8.24
C PRO A 31 -2.96 10.97 8.42
N HIS A 32 -1.75 10.81 8.97
CA HIS A 32 -0.76 11.87 9.15
C HIS A 32 0.57 11.48 8.51
N CYS A 33 1.44 12.46 8.28
CA CYS A 33 2.86 12.25 7.98
C CYS A 33 3.69 12.69 9.19
N VAL A 34 4.58 11.83 9.68
CA VAL A 34 5.43 12.13 10.84
C VAL A 34 6.63 13.03 10.50
N VAL A 35 6.84 13.30 9.21
CA VAL A 35 7.99 14.09 8.72
C VAL A 35 9.33 13.44 9.13
N GLY A 36 9.45 12.15 8.90
CA GLY A 36 10.65 11.37 9.20
C GLY A 36 10.53 9.90 8.80
N GLN A 37 11.67 9.28 8.51
CA GLN A 37 11.79 7.85 8.21
C GLN A 37 11.83 7.03 9.51
N CYS A 38 10.83 7.19 10.36
CA CYS A 38 10.77 6.63 11.70
C CYS A 38 10.45 5.14 11.68
N SER A 39 11.07 4.38 12.60
CA SER A 39 10.58 3.06 12.98
C SER A 39 9.39 3.15 13.94
N VAL A 40 8.68 2.05 14.17
CA VAL A 40 7.60 2.01 15.17
C VAL A 40 8.10 2.29 16.58
N GLU A 41 9.34 1.89 16.90
CA GLU A 41 9.98 2.17 18.18
C GLU A 41 10.26 3.67 18.34
N THR A 42 10.75 4.32 17.29
CA THR A 42 10.99 5.77 17.26
C THR A 42 9.69 6.53 17.47
N LEU A 43 8.60 6.15 16.78
CA LEU A 43 7.28 6.74 16.97
C LEU A 43 6.79 6.60 18.43
N GLY A 44 6.95 5.41 19.02
CA GLY A 44 6.60 5.17 20.42
C GLY A 44 7.40 6.07 21.38
N ASN A 45 8.68 6.28 21.12
CA ASN A 45 9.52 7.18 21.92
C ASN A 45 9.11 8.67 21.77
N ILE A 46 8.68 9.08 20.59
CA ILE A 46 8.17 10.45 20.33
C ILE A 46 6.93 10.75 21.17
N PHE A 47 6.01 9.79 21.32
CA PHE A 47 4.74 10.00 22.00
C PHE A 47 4.73 9.62 23.50
N LEU A 48 5.82 9.03 24.00
CA LEU A 48 5.91 8.60 25.40
C LEU A 48 5.97 9.78 26.40
N PRO A 49 6.78 10.84 26.19
CA PRO A 49 6.88 11.92 27.16
C PRO A 49 5.56 12.68 27.31
N THR A 50 5.11 12.94 28.54
CA THR A 50 3.91 13.75 28.81
C THR A 50 4.04 15.17 28.25
N SER A 51 5.25 15.71 28.24
CA SER A 51 5.58 17.02 27.67
C SER A 51 5.33 17.13 26.16
N ARG A 52 5.21 15.99 25.47
CA ARG A 52 4.91 15.97 24.04
C ARG A 52 3.52 16.52 23.71
N GLN A 53 2.55 16.35 24.61
CA GLN A 53 1.16 16.82 24.47
C GLN A 53 0.53 16.42 23.11
N ALA A 54 0.95 15.28 22.58
CA ALA A 54 0.46 14.72 21.33
C ALA A 54 0.60 13.19 21.33
N SER A 55 -0.25 12.51 20.58
CA SER A 55 -0.22 11.06 20.38
C SER A 55 -1.04 10.67 19.15
N CYS A 56 -0.94 9.41 18.72
CA CYS A 56 -1.82 8.80 17.73
C CYS A 56 -2.25 7.41 18.19
N ASN A 57 -3.31 6.86 17.59
CA ASN A 57 -3.71 5.50 17.90
C ASN A 57 -2.67 4.52 17.34
N TYR A 58 -2.35 4.65 16.06
CA TYR A 58 -1.38 3.79 15.40
C TYR A 58 -0.29 4.60 14.71
N GLY A 59 0.83 3.95 14.48
CA GLY A 59 1.88 4.45 13.59
C GLY A 59 2.35 3.35 12.63
N ILE A 60 2.75 3.73 11.44
CA ILE A 60 3.33 2.85 10.46
C ILE A 60 4.78 3.22 10.26
N GLY A 61 5.68 2.31 10.63
CA GLY A 61 7.12 2.48 10.49
C GLY A 61 7.57 2.44 9.03
N VAL A 62 8.77 2.91 8.80
CA VAL A 62 9.41 2.97 7.47
C VAL A 62 9.53 1.60 6.78
N ASP A 63 9.49 0.54 7.56
CA ASP A 63 9.52 -0.88 7.16
C ASP A 63 8.12 -1.48 6.97
N GLY A 64 7.07 -0.70 7.18
CA GLY A 64 5.68 -1.12 7.07
C GLY A 64 5.11 -1.82 8.32
N ARG A 65 5.88 -1.95 9.41
CA ARG A 65 5.33 -2.46 10.68
C ARG A 65 4.30 -1.49 11.27
N VAL A 66 3.34 -2.02 12.01
CA VAL A 66 2.32 -1.24 12.71
C VAL A 66 2.62 -1.20 14.20
N GLY A 67 2.73 0.01 14.76
CA GLY A 67 2.81 0.28 16.18
C GLY A 67 1.49 0.79 16.75
N MET A 68 1.18 0.48 18.01
CA MET A 68 0.05 1.03 18.76
C MET A 68 0.55 1.88 19.92
N TYR A 69 0.05 3.12 20.00
CA TYR A 69 0.45 4.10 21.02
C TYR A 69 -0.72 4.58 21.87
N VAL A 70 -1.94 4.55 21.34
CA VAL A 70 -3.18 4.75 22.09
C VAL A 70 -4.19 3.72 21.62
N GLU A 71 -4.77 2.96 22.54
CA GLU A 71 -5.81 1.98 22.20
C GLU A 71 -7.00 2.65 21.51
N GLU A 72 -7.65 1.97 20.56
CA GLU A 72 -8.80 2.56 19.83
C GLU A 72 -9.97 2.99 20.72
N LYS A 73 -10.14 2.37 21.88
CA LYS A 73 -11.14 2.80 22.86
C LYS A 73 -10.88 4.21 23.40
N ASN A 74 -9.65 4.71 23.32
CA ASN A 74 -9.24 5.98 23.87
C ASN A 74 -9.05 7.05 22.78
N ARG A 75 -9.34 8.30 23.11
CA ARG A 75 -9.11 9.45 22.24
C ARG A 75 -7.65 9.87 22.29
N SER A 76 -6.94 9.73 21.16
CA SER A 76 -5.59 10.29 20.98
C SER A 76 -5.61 11.83 20.86
N TRP A 77 -4.44 12.47 20.90
CA TRP A 77 -4.23 13.91 20.68
C TRP A 77 -3.42 14.12 19.41
N CYS A 78 -4.06 14.03 18.24
CA CYS A 78 -3.35 13.96 16.97
C CYS A 78 -3.71 15.08 15.99
N SER A 79 -4.99 15.36 15.79
CA SER A 79 -5.45 16.23 14.71
C SER A 79 -5.59 17.70 15.10
N SER A 80 -5.24 18.10 16.32
CA SER A 80 -5.52 19.43 16.89
C SER A 80 -7.02 19.74 17.01
N SER A 81 -7.88 18.73 16.94
CA SER A 81 -9.34 18.84 17.09
C SER A 81 -9.87 17.72 17.95
N SER A 82 -10.28 18.03 19.17
CA SER A 82 -10.88 17.06 20.08
C SER A 82 -12.14 16.42 19.49
N ALA A 83 -12.95 17.20 18.80
CA ALA A 83 -14.16 16.71 18.14
C ALA A 83 -13.86 15.70 17.01
N ASN A 84 -12.78 15.93 16.25
CA ASN A 84 -12.33 14.94 15.25
C ASN A 84 -11.75 13.71 15.93
N ASP A 85 -10.84 13.88 16.89
CA ASP A 85 -10.13 12.77 17.53
C ASP A 85 -11.04 11.87 18.37
N GLN A 86 -12.20 12.36 18.84
CA GLN A 86 -13.23 11.54 19.45
C GLN A 86 -13.83 10.51 18.46
N ARG A 87 -13.86 10.84 17.19
CA ARG A 87 -14.46 10.07 16.10
C ARG A 87 -13.44 9.31 15.27
N ALA A 88 -12.19 9.80 15.25
CA ALA A 88 -11.17 9.31 14.33
C ALA A 88 -10.21 8.30 14.97
N VAL A 89 -9.89 7.24 14.25
CA VAL A 89 -8.63 6.53 14.44
C VAL A 89 -7.55 7.32 13.71
N THR A 90 -6.52 7.74 14.43
CA THR A 90 -5.42 8.56 13.92
C THR A 90 -4.19 7.71 13.67
N ILE A 91 -3.53 7.91 12.52
CA ILE A 91 -2.42 7.06 12.06
C ILE A 91 -1.26 7.94 11.61
N GLU A 92 -0.14 7.90 12.32
CA GLU A 92 1.11 8.55 11.90
C GLU A 92 1.90 7.63 10.97
N CYS A 93 2.24 8.10 9.79
CA CYS A 93 2.96 7.34 8.77
C CYS A 93 4.38 7.87 8.60
N ALA A 94 5.37 6.98 8.57
CA ALA A 94 6.73 7.33 8.18
C ALA A 94 6.74 7.94 6.78
N SER A 95 7.42 9.06 6.63
CA SER A 95 7.43 9.87 5.41
C SER A 95 8.79 10.49 5.16
N ASP A 96 8.99 11.10 4.00
CA ASP A 96 10.14 11.96 3.76
C ASP A 96 10.13 13.16 4.70
N THR A 97 11.30 13.76 4.90
CA THR A 97 11.51 14.90 5.82
C THR A 97 11.19 16.25 5.18
N THR A 98 11.00 16.29 3.87
CA THR A 98 10.70 17.49 3.09
C THR A 98 9.45 17.29 2.26
N GLU A 99 8.77 18.40 1.91
CA GLU A 99 7.63 18.37 0.99
C GLU A 99 8.05 17.69 -0.33
N PRO A 100 7.28 16.75 -0.86
CA PRO A 100 5.85 16.47 -0.59
C PRO A 100 5.56 15.50 0.57
N TYR A 101 6.53 15.18 1.42
CA TYR A 101 6.45 14.21 2.54
C TYR A 101 5.96 12.85 2.06
N ALA A 102 6.57 12.34 0.99
CA ALA A 102 6.17 11.09 0.36
C ALA A 102 6.32 9.89 1.30
N PHE A 103 5.40 8.94 1.20
CA PHE A 103 5.49 7.65 1.89
C PHE A 103 6.19 6.65 0.98
N LYS A 104 6.98 5.76 1.56
CA LYS A 104 7.42 4.56 0.85
C LYS A 104 6.20 3.68 0.50
N ASP A 105 6.31 2.92 -0.57
CA ASP A 105 5.21 2.06 -1.02
C ASP A 105 4.75 1.09 0.09
N VAL A 106 5.67 0.45 0.79
CA VAL A 106 5.36 -0.46 1.92
C VAL A 106 4.53 0.24 3.01
N VAL A 107 4.80 1.52 3.30
CA VAL A 107 4.04 2.32 4.28
C VAL A 107 2.63 2.57 3.77
N TYR A 108 2.50 2.95 2.50
CA TYR A 108 1.19 3.21 1.89
C TYR A 108 0.33 1.94 1.76
N GLN A 109 0.92 0.81 1.36
CA GLN A 109 0.22 -0.47 1.32
C GLN A 109 -0.24 -0.92 2.70
N THR A 110 0.59 -0.72 3.73
CA THR A 110 0.20 -1.00 5.12
C THR A 110 -0.90 -0.07 5.60
N LEU A 111 -0.88 1.22 5.22
CA LEU A 111 -1.97 2.15 5.53
C LEU A 111 -3.30 1.67 4.95
N ILE A 112 -3.32 1.20 3.70
CA ILE A 112 -4.52 0.61 3.09
C ILE A 112 -5.02 -0.58 3.91
N LYS A 113 -4.14 -1.53 4.24
CA LYS A 113 -4.50 -2.73 5.04
C LYS A 113 -5.04 -2.36 6.42
N LEU A 114 -4.42 -1.41 7.10
CA LEU A 114 -4.84 -0.94 8.42
C LEU A 114 -6.19 -0.23 8.34
N CYS A 115 -6.43 0.61 7.32
CA CYS A 115 -7.73 1.24 7.11
C CYS A 115 -8.84 0.21 6.84
N VAL A 116 -8.55 -0.84 6.05
CA VAL A 116 -9.50 -1.95 5.81
C VAL A 116 -9.84 -2.66 7.12
N ASP A 117 -8.83 -2.99 7.94
CA ASP A 117 -9.02 -3.63 9.24
C ASP A 117 -9.86 -2.77 10.20
N ILE A 118 -9.53 -1.48 10.32
CA ILE A 118 -10.31 -0.53 11.13
C ILE A 118 -11.76 -0.46 10.66
N CYS A 119 -11.99 -0.32 9.35
CA CYS A 119 -13.33 -0.28 8.79
C CYS A 119 -14.12 -1.56 9.09
N LYS A 120 -13.53 -2.74 8.86
CA LYS A 120 -14.17 -4.04 9.12
C LYS A 120 -14.57 -4.19 10.58
N ARG A 121 -13.67 -3.89 11.53
CA ARG A 121 -13.93 -4.01 12.97
C ARG A 121 -14.99 -3.03 13.46
N ASN A 122 -15.18 -1.91 12.75
CA ASN A 122 -16.23 -0.93 13.06
C ASN A 122 -17.48 -1.09 12.19
N GLY A 123 -17.66 -2.23 11.50
CA GLY A 123 -18.84 -2.53 10.68
C GLY A 123 -19.01 -1.65 9.44
N LYS A 124 -17.91 -1.04 8.96
CA LYS A 124 -17.95 -0.13 7.82
C LYS A 124 -17.68 -0.87 6.51
N LYS A 125 -18.46 -0.52 5.49
CA LYS A 125 -18.36 -1.09 4.13
C LYS A 125 -17.81 -0.11 3.11
N LYS A 126 -17.66 1.16 3.48
CA LYS A 126 -17.15 2.22 2.62
C LYS A 126 -16.23 3.15 3.40
N LEU A 127 -15.12 3.54 2.78
CA LEU A 127 -14.27 4.65 3.20
C LEU A 127 -14.46 5.80 2.21
N LEU A 128 -14.85 6.97 2.70
CA LEU A 128 -15.20 8.13 1.86
C LEU A 128 -14.14 9.21 1.97
N TRP A 129 -13.77 9.80 0.84
CA TRP A 129 -13.04 11.05 0.74
C TRP A 129 -13.90 12.08 0.03
N LEU A 130 -14.36 13.11 0.74
CA LEU A 130 -15.24 14.13 0.16
C LEU A 130 -14.48 15.33 -0.42
N GLY A 131 -13.15 15.40 -0.19
CA GLY A 131 -12.23 16.36 -0.81
C GLY A 131 -12.32 17.80 -0.29
N ASP A 132 -13.36 18.12 0.46
CA ASP A 132 -13.64 19.46 0.97
C ASP A 132 -13.85 19.43 2.49
N LYS A 133 -13.32 20.44 3.21
CA LYS A 133 -13.38 20.51 4.67
C LYS A 133 -14.81 20.65 5.17
N ASP A 134 -15.54 21.66 4.69
CA ASP A 134 -16.84 22.01 5.24
C ASP A 134 -17.88 20.96 4.89
N LYS A 135 -17.82 20.44 3.67
CA LYS A 135 -18.62 19.31 3.23
C LYS A 135 -18.34 18.08 4.09
N THR A 136 -17.08 17.79 4.42
CA THR A 136 -16.71 16.62 5.22
C THR A 136 -17.15 16.76 6.68
N LEU A 137 -16.96 17.94 7.27
CA LEU A 137 -17.26 18.15 8.68
C LEU A 137 -18.77 18.23 8.95
N SER A 138 -19.55 18.70 7.98
CA SER A 138 -21.04 18.72 8.03
C SER A 138 -21.67 17.38 7.65
N TYR A 139 -20.90 16.48 6.99
CA TYR A 139 -21.42 15.19 6.56
C TYR A 139 -21.74 14.29 7.76
N LYS A 140 -22.91 13.64 7.70
CA LYS A 140 -23.34 12.63 8.66
C LYS A 140 -23.15 11.24 8.04
N PRO A 141 -22.07 10.52 8.37
CA PRO A 141 -21.83 9.20 7.80
C PRO A 141 -22.96 8.23 8.12
N LYS A 142 -23.35 7.41 7.16
CA LYS A 142 -24.26 6.29 7.39
C LYS A 142 -23.58 5.25 8.29
N SER A 143 -24.36 4.33 8.81
CA SER A 143 -23.85 3.30 9.75
C SER A 143 -22.71 2.46 9.13
N ASP A 144 -22.73 2.26 7.81
CA ASP A 144 -21.75 1.49 7.04
C ASP A 144 -20.65 2.35 6.38
N GLU A 145 -20.58 3.64 6.70
CA GLU A 145 -19.60 4.57 6.12
C GLU A 145 -18.56 5.03 7.15
N MET A 146 -17.31 5.12 6.72
CA MET A 146 -16.18 5.73 7.40
C MET A 146 -15.71 6.93 6.55
N VAL A 147 -15.27 8.02 7.18
CA VAL A 147 -14.87 9.24 6.45
C VAL A 147 -13.42 9.59 6.75
N LEU A 148 -12.68 9.92 5.71
CA LEU A 148 -11.31 10.44 5.84
C LEU A 148 -11.32 11.93 6.20
N THR A 149 -10.48 12.30 7.16
CA THR A 149 -10.17 13.68 7.51
C THR A 149 -8.66 13.90 7.52
N VAL A 150 -8.21 15.15 7.54
CA VAL A 150 -6.78 15.49 7.51
C VAL A 150 -6.45 16.62 8.50
N HIS A 151 -5.25 16.56 9.07
CA HIS A 151 -4.80 17.51 10.10
C HIS A 151 -4.84 18.98 9.64
N ARG A 152 -4.47 19.25 8.38
CA ARG A 152 -4.48 20.63 7.81
C ARG A 152 -5.84 21.32 7.82
N TRP A 153 -6.92 20.57 8.02
CA TRP A 153 -8.25 21.17 8.16
C TRP A 153 -8.52 21.75 9.55
N PHE A 154 -7.74 21.35 10.56
CA PHE A 154 -7.95 21.70 11.96
C PHE A 154 -6.87 22.64 12.52
N ALA A 155 -5.72 22.71 11.85
CA ALA A 155 -4.61 23.57 12.26
C ALA A 155 -3.80 24.00 11.01
N ASN A 156 -3.03 25.09 11.15
CA ASN A 156 -2.10 25.52 10.11
C ASN A 156 -0.89 24.57 10.04
N LYS A 157 -1.08 23.44 9.35
CA LYS A 157 -0.12 22.36 9.19
C LYS A 157 -0.10 21.85 7.74
N SER A 158 1.05 21.40 7.26
CA SER A 158 1.17 20.75 5.96
C SER A 158 0.64 19.30 5.96
N CYS A 159 0.56 18.66 7.14
CA CYS A 159 0.13 17.27 7.29
C CYS A 159 -1.25 17.02 6.65
N PRO A 160 -1.40 15.93 5.90
CA PRO A 160 -0.52 14.78 5.71
C PRO A 160 0.52 14.90 4.58
N GLY A 161 0.91 16.10 4.15
CA GLY A 161 1.76 16.38 3.01
C GLY A 161 1.00 16.38 1.69
N SER A 162 1.54 17.03 0.67
CA SER A 162 0.87 17.10 -0.65
C SER A 162 0.84 15.75 -1.33
N TRP A 163 1.85 14.89 -1.10
CA TRP A 163 1.88 13.53 -1.64
C TRP A 163 0.69 12.68 -1.18
N MET A 164 0.44 12.64 0.14
CA MET A 164 -0.67 11.86 0.69
C MET A 164 -2.01 12.54 0.43
N TYR A 165 -2.07 13.88 0.53
CA TYR A 165 -3.31 14.63 0.25
C TYR A 165 -3.85 14.33 -1.15
N ALA A 166 -2.99 14.30 -2.16
CA ALA A 166 -3.36 13.95 -3.52
C ALA A 166 -3.86 12.50 -3.68
N ARG A 167 -3.53 11.62 -2.71
CA ARG A 167 -3.88 10.18 -2.71
C ARG A 167 -5.03 9.81 -1.79
N MET A 168 -5.65 10.77 -1.11
CA MET A 168 -6.76 10.47 -0.19
C MET A 168 -7.96 9.82 -0.92
N GLY A 169 -8.24 10.23 -2.15
CA GLY A 169 -9.26 9.59 -3.00
C GLY A 169 -8.90 8.17 -3.40
N ASP A 170 -7.64 7.93 -3.76
CA ASP A 170 -7.10 6.61 -4.08
C ASP A 170 -7.14 5.67 -2.86
N LEU A 171 -6.74 6.18 -1.67
CA LEU A 171 -6.86 5.44 -0.42
C LEU A 171 -8.33 5.03 -0.16
N ALA A 172 -9.27 5.97 -0.28
CA ALA A 172 -10.69 5.71 -0.06
C ALA A 172 -11.23 4.64 -1.02
N ALA A 173 -10.86 4.74 -2.29
CA ALA A 173 -11.28 3.79 -3.33
C ALA A 173 -10.72 2.38 -3.08
N LYS A 174 -9.42 2.26 -2.82
CA LYS A 174 -8.75 0.97 -2.56
C LYS A 174 -9.27 0.27 -1.31
N VAL A 175 -9.52 1.04 -0.25
CA VAL A 175 -10.09 0.48 0.99
C VAL A 175 -11.53 0.04 0.76
N THR A 176 -12.35 0.86 0.11
CA THR A 176 -13.76 0.52 -0.19
C THR A 176 -13.86 -0.73 -1.05
N ALA A 177 -13.01 -0.87 -2.05
CA ALA A 177 -12.96 -2.08 -2.89
C ALA A 177 -12.69 -3.35 -2.06
N GLN A 178 -11.84 -3.28 -1.03
CA GLN A 178 -11.55 -4.41 -0.14
C GLN A 178 -12.59 -4.63 0.97
N LEU A 179 -13.51 -3.69 1.17
CA LEU A 179 -14.61 -3.78 2.13
C LEU A 179 -15.89 -4.29 1.50
N GLY A 180 -16.06 -4.15 0.20
CA GLY A 180 -17.27 -4.51 -0.52
C GLY A 180 -17.65 -5.95 -0.27
N GLY A 181 -18.75 -6.17 0.42
CA GLY A 181 -19.39 -7.47 0.54
C GLY A 181 -19.93 -7.88 -0.82
N GLY A 182 -19.20 -8.70 -1.48
CA GLY A 182 -19.56 -9.32 -2.76
C GLY A 182 -18.38 -10.10 -3.28
N ALA A 183 -18.43 -11.43 -3.10
CA ALA A 183 -17.62 -12.47 -3.73
C ALA A 183 -16.09 -12.25 -3.75
N SER A 184 -15.41 -13.22 -3.13
CA SER A 184 -14.01 -13.56 -3.36
C SER A 184 -13.59 -13.36 -4.84
N GLY A 185 -12.59 -12.52 -5.03
CA GLY A 185 -11.93 -12.32 -6.31
C GLY A 185 -11.19 -11.00 -6.24
N ASP A 186 -9.91 -11.02 -6.54
CA ASP A 186 -9.11 -9.85 -6.85
C ASP A 186 -9.87 -8.98 -7.87
N THR A 187 -10.66 -8.01 -7.41
CA THR A 187 -11.13 -6.94 -8.26
C THR A 187 -10.19 -5.76 -8.08
N GLU A 188 -9.03 -5.80 -8.78
CA GLU A 188 -8.64 -4.62 -9.55
C GLU A 188 -9.93 -3.94 -10.02
N THR A 189 -10.06 -2.64 -9.87
CA THR A 189 -11.04 -1.90 -10.67
C THR A 189 -10.74 -2.31 -12.10
N GLU A 190 -11.58 -3.17 -12.67
CA GLU A 190 -11.32 -3.78 -13.96
C GLU A 190 -11.46 -2.67 -14.99
N TYR A 191 -10.35 -2.02 -15.26
CA TYR A 191 -10.29 -1.06 -16.34
C TYR A 191 -10.53 -1.82 -17.64
N PRO A 192 -11.41 -1.33 -18.50
CA PRO A 192 -11.75 -2.06 -19.70
C PRO A 192 -10.48 -2.34 -20.52
N GLU A 193 -10.26 -3.58 -20.92
CA GLU A 193 -9.08 -3.94 -21.71
C GLU A 193 -8.97 -3.08 -22.98
N LYS A 194 -10.09 -2.59 -23.49
CA LYS A 194 -10.14 -1.67 -24.64
C LYS A 194 -11.03 -0.47 -24.34
N LEU A 195 -10.45 0.74 -24.41
CA LEU A 195 -11.21 1.98 -24.30
C LEU A 195 -11.91 2.34 -25.62
N THR A 196 -13.18 2.70 -25.56
CA THR A 196 -13.94 3.25 -26.70
C THR A 196 -13.58 4.71 -26.94
N ALA A 197 -13.33 5.48 -25.86
CA ALA A 197 -12.90 6.88 -25.93
C ALA A 197 -11.69 7.10 -25.03
N GLY A 198 -10.78 8.01 -25.42
CA GLY A 198 -9.59 8.34 -24.66
C GLY A 198 -8.46 7.29 -24.79
N TYR A 199 -7.46 7.41 -23.91
CA TYR A 199 -6.27 6.57 -23.93
C TYR A 199 -5.73 6.34 -22.52
N TYR A 200 -5.22 5.14 -22.26
CA TYR A 200 -4.28 4.86 -21.18
C TYR A 200 -2.94 5.51 -21.53
N ARG A 201 -2.41 6.34 -20.65
CA ARG A 201 -1.15 7.06 -20.89
C ARG A 201 -0.05 6.52 -19.99
N VAL A 202 1.13 6.31 -20.57
CA VAL A 202 2.32 5.85 -19.84
C VAL A 202 3.23 7.04 -19.60
N ARG A 203 3.39 7.45 -18.33
CA ARG A 203 4.15 8.62 -17.89
C ARG A 203 4.87 8.34 -16.58
N LYS A 204 5.86 9.18 -16.21
CA LYS A 204 6.46 9.18 -14.88
C LYS A 204 5.50 9.70 -13.80
N ALA A 205 4.75 10.75 -14.13
CA ALA A 205 3.66 11.30 -13.34
C ALA A 205 2.57 11.86 -14.28
N TRP A 206 1.34 11.95 -13.82
CA TRP A 206 0.26 12.50 -14.65
C TRP A 206 0.55 13.93 -15.14
N SER A 207 1.07 14.78 -14.24
CA SER A 207 1.45 16.17 -14.52
C SER A 207 2.65 16.30 -15.48
N ASP A 208 3.47 15.26 -15.61
CA ASP A 208 4.64 15.27 -16.49
C ASP A 208 4.28 14.75 -17.88
N SER A 209 3.61 15.60 -18.66
CA SER A 209 3.22 15.27 -20.02
C SER A 209 4.41 15.07 -20.96
N LYS A 210 5.56 15.69 -20.65
CA LYS A 210 6.78 15.56 -21.45
C LYS A 210 7.43 14.18 -21.33
N SER A 211 7.20 13.49 -20.21
CA SER A 211 7.71 12.11 -20.03
C SER A 211 6.90 11.05 -20.77
N GLN A 212 5.78 11.41 -21.44
CA GLN A 212 4.89 10.41 -22.01
C GLN A 212 5.60 9.49 -23.02
N LYS A 213 5.62 8.18 -22.70
CA LYS A 213 6.17 7.12 -23.58
C LYS A 213 5.15 6.60 -24.58
N GLY A 214 3.86 6.66 -24.24
CA GLY A 214 2.83 6.17 -25.12
C GLY A 214 1.41 6.49 -24.63
N ALA A 215 0.46 6.32 -25.55
CA ALA A 215 -0.98 6.42 -25.28
C ALA A 215 -1.65 5.25 -26.02
N TYR A 216 -2.39 4.42 -25.27
CA TYR A 216 -2.91 3.15 -25.76
C TYR A 216 -4.40 3.04 -25.50
N LYS A 217 -5.15 2.54 -26.47
CA LYS A 217 -6.57 2.17 -26.24
C LYS A 217 -6.69 0.81 -25.53
N ILE A 218 -5.65 -0.03 -25.60
CA ILE A 218 -5.62 -1.37 -25.03
C ILE A 218 -4.75 -1.34 -23.78
N LEU A 219 -5.32 -1.76 -22.64
CA LEU A 219 -4.69 -1.69 -21.32
C LEU A 219 -3.42 -2.57 -21.24
N SER A 220 -3.46 -3.78 -21.77
CA SER A 220 -2.29 -4.67 -21.78
C SER A 220 -1.11 -4.08 -22.55
N ASN A 221 -1.36 -3.30 -23.60
CA ASN A 221 -0.29 -2.60 -24.34
C ASN A 221 0.31 -1.45 -23.52
N ALA A 222 -0.53 -0.71 -22.78
CA ALA A 222 -0.06 0.33 -21.87
C ALA A 222 0.78 -0.27 -20.73
N LYS A 223 0.32 -1.38 -20.12
CA LYS A 223 1.07 -2.10 -19.08
C LYS A 223 2.42 -2.59 -19.61
N LYS A 224 2.47 -3.22 -20.77
CA LYS A 224 3.74 -3.64 -21.42
C LYS A 224 4.71 -2.49 -21.65
N CYS A 225 4.21 -1.33 -22.05
CA CYS A 225 5.04 -0.13 -22.21
C CYS A 225 5.59 0.36 -20.87
N ALA A 226 4.78 0.36 -19.81
CA ALA A 226 5.25 0.74 -18.47
C ALA A 226 6.29 -0.25 -17.93
N ASP A 227 6.07 -1.56 -18.09
CA ASP A 227 7.01 -2.63 -17.68
C ASP A 227 8.38 -2.50 -18.35
N ALA A 228 8.39 -2.07 -19.62
CA ALA A 228 9.63 -1.85 -20.38
C ALA A 228 10.35 -0.54 -20.02
N ASN A 229 9.74 0.33 -19.22
CA ASN A 229 10.27 1.63 -18.86
C ASN A 229 10.25 1.84 -17.33
N PRO A 230 11.32 1.49 -16.61
CA PRO A 230 11.41 1.68 -15.15
C PRO A 230 11.08 3.11 -14.72
N GLY A 231 10.25 3.24 -13.68
CA GLY A 231 9.80 4.54 -13.16
C GLY A 231 8.60 5.15 -13.90
N TYR A 232 7.99 4.39 -14.83
CA TYR A 232 6.78 4.81 -15.53
C TYR A 232 5.55 4.05 -15.01
N SER A 233 4.40 4.71 -15.06
CA SER A 233 3.10 4.16 -14.65
C SER A 233 2.07 4.35 -15.76
N VAL A 234 1.02 3.54 -15.72
CA VAL A 234 -0.15 3.71 -16.59
C VAL A 234 -1.19 4.56 -15.88
N PHE A 235 -1.66 5.58 -16.55
CA PHE A 235 -2.74 6.47 -16.09
C PHE A 235 -3.97 6.33 -16.97
N ASP A 236 -5.14 6.38 -16.36
CA ASP A 236 -6.40 6.46 -17.08
C ASP A 236 -6.64 7.87 -17.65
N ASN A 237 -7.82 8.09 -18.25
CA ASN A 237 -8.19 9.37 -18.87
C ASN A 237 -8.37 10.51 -17.86
N ASN A 238 -8.59 10.18 -16.57
CA ASN A 238 -8.78 11.15 -15.50
C ASN A 238 -7.48 11.40 -14.72
N GLY A 239 -6.38 10.77 -15.13
CA GLY A 239 -5.09 10.89 -14.47
C GLY A 239 -4.92 9.98 -13.26
N VAL A 240 -5.83 9.03 -13.08
CA VAL A 240 -5.70 8.02 -12.02
C VAL A 240 -4.59 7.05 -12.43
N ASN A 241 -3.62 6.85 -11.55
CA ASN A 241 -2.60 5.81 -11.72
C ASN A 241 -3.25 4.44 -11.52
N ILE A 242 -3.41 3.69 -12.61
CA ILE A 242 -4.10 2.40 -12.63
C ILE A 242 -3.14 1.22 -12.68
N TYR A 243 -1.87 1.46 -12.97
CA TYR A 243 -0.84 0.44 -12.97
C TYR A 243 0.54 1.08 -12.83
N THR A 244 1.28 0.63 -11.86
CA THR A 244 2.72 0.87 -11.75
C THR A 244 3.41 -0.48 -11.80
N PRO A 245 4.36 -0.68 -12.72
CA PRO A 245 5.18 -1.88 -12.70
C PRO A 245 5.71 -2.09 -11.30
N ASN A 246 5.61 -3.30 -10.78
CA ASN A 246 6.14 -3.63 -9.46
C ASN A 246 7.68 -3.59 -9.57
N THR A 247 8.24 -2.38 -9.45
CA THR A 247 9.67 -2.18 -9.25
C THR A 247 9.97 -2.41 -7.77
N SER A 248 9.64 -3.60 -7.25
CA SER A 248 10.46 -4.15 -6.21
C SER A 248 11.79 -4.46 -6.89
N THR A 249 12.66 -3.46 -6.98
CA THR A 249 14.09 -3.66 -7.05
C THR A 249 14.53 -4.27 -5.72
N GLN A 250 14.24 -5.54 -5.50
CA GLN A 250 15.30 -6.37 -5.01
C GLN A 250 16.41 -6.20 -6.06
N ALA A 251 17.54 -5.62 -5.66
CA ALA A 251 18.74 -5.69 -6.45
C ALA A 251 18.79 -7.11 -6.99
N ALA A 252 18.83 -7.24 -8.32
CA ALA A 252 18.86 -8.56 -8.95
C ALA A 252 19.94 -9.33 -8.22
N PRO A 253 19.64 -10.47 -7.61
CA PRO A 253 20.65 -11.18 -6.84
C PRO A 253 21.85 -11.38 -7.76
N ASP A 254 23.06 -11.11 -7.24
CA ASP A 254 24.28 -11.30 -8.00
C ASP A 254 24.23 -12.67 -8.67
N VAL A 255 24.15 -12.69 -9.96
CA VAL A 255 24.17 -13.92 -10.75
C VAL A 255 25.59 -14.16 -11.25
N PRO A 256 26.05 -15.42 -11.30
CA PRO A 256 25.32 -16.66 -11.04
C PRO A 256 25.21 -17.00 -9.55
N PHE A 257 24.09 -17.57 -9.14
CA PHE A 257 23.93 -18.17 -7.80
C PHE A 257 23.26 -19.55 -7.92
N THR A 258 23.31 -20.33 -6.84
CA THR A 258 22.71 -21.66 -6.80
C THR A 258 21.45 -21.67 -5.95
N VAL A 259 20.49 -22.51 -6.36
CA VAL A 259 19.23 -22.75 -5.64
C VAL A 259 18.99 -24.23 -5.46
N LYS A 260 18.45 -24.63 -4.31
CA LYS A 260 17.98 -25.99 -4.02
C LYS A 260 16.48 -26.07 -4.30
N VAL A 261 16.09 -26.98 -5.15
CA VAL A 261 14.70 -27.37 -5.41
C VAL A 261 14.41 -28.68 -4.68
N SER A 262 13.37 -28.68 -3.85
CA SER A 262 13.01 -29.83 -2.98
C SER A 262 11.81 -30.64 -3.53
N ILE A 263 11.14 -30.16 -4.57
CA ILE A 263 10.01 -30.81 -5.24
C ILE A 263 10.48 -31.49 -6.55
N SER A 264 9.82 -32.56 -6.94
CA SER A 264 10.21 -33.35 -8.12
C SER A 264 9.60 -32.85 -9.44
N ASP A 265 8.57 -32.03 -9.37
CA ASP A 265 7.66 -31.69 -10.48
C ASP A 265 7.63 -30.15 -10.79
N LEU A 266 8.67 -29.42 -10.37
CA LEU A 266 8.77 -28.01 -10.72
C LEU A 266 8.90 -27.84 -12.23
N ASN A 267 7.90 -27.22 -12.83
CA ASN A 267 7.85 -27.02 -14.28
C ASN A 267 8.97 -26.08 -14.77
N ILE A 268 9.59 -26.46 -15.87
CA ILE A 268 10.48 -25.61 -16.65
C ILE A 268 9.65 -24.96 -17.77
N ARG A 269 9.77 -23.63 -17.92
CA ARG A 269 9.03 -22.86 -18.93
C ARG A 269 9.96 -22.22 -19.95
N LYS A 270 9.41 -21.88 -21.12
CA LYS A 270 10.16 -21.23 -22.22
C LYS A 270 10.51 -19.76 -21.92
N GLY A 271 9.86 -19.14 -20.92
CA GLY A 271 10.08 -17.76 -20.48
C GLY A 271 9.73 -17.54 -19.02
N PRO A 272 9.99 -16.33 -18.49
CA PRO A 272 9.79 -15.99 -17.08
C PRO A 272 8.32 -15.64 -16.79
N GLY A 273 7.47 -16.65 -16.63
CA GLY A 273 6.05 -16.44 -16.30
C GLY A 273 5.18 -17.67 -16.55
N THR A 274 4.02 -17.73 -15.89
CA THR A 274 3.00 -18.77 -16.14
C THR A 274 2.30 -18.59 -17.48
N ASP A 275 2.39 -17.44 -18.10
CA ASP A 275 1.96 -17.09 -19.45
C ASP A 275 2.85 -17.68 -20.55
N TYR A 276 4.07 -18.13 -20.20
CA TYR A 276 4.93 -18.85 -21.12
C TYR A 276 4.66 -20.37 -21.12
N ALA A 277 4.71 -20.96 -22.28
CA ALA A 277 4.49 -22.40 -22.44
C ALA A 277 5.48 -23.21 -21.59
N LYS A 278 4.98 -24.32 -21.01
CA LYS A 278 5.81 -25.34 -20.36
C LYS A 278 6.69 -26.03 -21.42
N THR A 279 7.91 -26.41 -21.05
CA THR A 279 8.81 -27.18 -21.93
C THR A 279 8.47 -28.66 -21.94
N GLY A 280 7.56 -29.13 -21.10
CA GLY A 280 7.24 -30.54 -20.88
C GLY A 280 8.25 -31.24 -19.96
N LYS A 281 9.25 -30.50 -19.42
CA LYS A 281 10.26 -31.04 -18.50
C LYS A 281 10.10 -30.44 -17.10
N PHE A 282 10.54 -31.20 -16.11
CA PHE A 282 10.64 -30.81 -14.72
C PHE A 282 12.11 -30.69 -14.27
N THR A 283 12.40 -29.92 -13.24
CA THR A 283 13.75 -29.86 -12.67
C THR A 283 14.14 -31.16 -11.99
N GLY A 284 13.19 -31.86 -11.36
CA GLY A 284 13.48 -32.81 -10.31
C GLY A 284 14.02 -32.12 -9.04
N LYS A 285 14.35 -32.91 -8.01
CA LYS A 285 15.01 -32.44 -6.81
C LYS A 285 16.50 -32.26 -7.09
N GLY A 286 17.09 -31.16 -6.61
CA GLY A 286 18.52 -30.93 -6.83
C GLY A 286 18.94 -29.48 -6.59
N VAL A 287 20.20 -29.19 -6.91
CA VAL A 287 20.79 -27.86 -6.87
C VAL A 287 21.01 -27.38 -8.30
N PHE A 288 20.54 -26.17 -8.58
CA PHE A 288 20.54 -25.58 -9.94
C PHE A 288 21.18 -24.20 -9.92
N THR A 289 22.01 -23.91 -10.92
CA THR A 289 22.61 -22.58 -11.09
C THR A 289 21.68 -21.68 -11.88
N ILE A 290 21.42 -20.48 -11.37
CA ILE A 290 20.61 -19.43 -11.97
C ILE A 290 21.56 -18.39 -12.60
N LEU A 291 21.36 -18.11 -13.88
CA LEU A 291 22.15 -17.13 -14.63
C LEU A 291 21.43 -15.80 -14.85
N LYS A 292 20.12 -15.75 -14.61
CA LYS A 292 19.33 -14.53 -14.76
C LYS A 292 18.07 -14.65 -13.92
N VAL A 293 17.65 -13.57 -13.30
CA VAL A 293 16.35 -13.46 -12.63
C VAL A 293 15.51 -12.41 -13.34
N GLN A 294 14.24 -12.72 -13.54
CA GLN A 294 13.25 -11.78 -14.06
C GLN A 294 11.92 -11.95 -13.32
N SER A 295 11.22 -10.84 -13.12
CA SER A 295 9.83 -10.87 -12.68
C SER A 295 8.94 -11.44 -13.79
N GLY A 296 7.85 -12.11 -13.41
CA GLY A 296 6.90 -12.66 -14.35
C GLY A 296 5.68 -13.23 -13.64
N GLN A 297 4.60 -13.41 -14.36
CA GLN A 297 3.33 -13.89 -13.82
C GLN A 297 3.51 -15.24 -13.09
N GLY A 298 2.86 -15.38 -11.91
CA GLY A 298 2.82 -16.65 -11.16
C GLY A 298 4.07 -16.96 -10.35
N SER A 299 4.89 -15.95 -10.01
CA SER A 299 5.95 -16.04 -9.02
C SER A 299 6.14 -14.69 -8.30
N THR A 300 6.23 -14.74 -6.99
CA THR A 300 6.53 -13.57 -6.14
C THR A 300 8.03 -13.36 -5.97
N ALA A 301 8.82 -14.44 -5.93
CA ALA A 301 10.28 -14.40 -5.87
C ALA A 301 10.94 -14.23 -7.26
N GLY A 302 10.13 -14.17 -8.33
CA GLY A 302 10.59 -14.08 -9.70
C GLY A 302 10.91 -15.43 -10.34
N TRP A 303 11.42 -15.37 -11.56
CA TRP A 303 11.76 -16.51 -12.41
C TRP A 303 13.26 -16.58 -12.64
N GLY A 304 13.86 -17.73 -12.38
CA GLY A 304 15.28 -17.98 -12.57
C GLY A 304 15.57 -18.73 -13.87
N ARG A 305 16.49 -18.20 -14.70
CA ARG A 305 16.97 -18.90 -15.91
C ARG A 305 18.05 -19.89 -15.53
N LEU A 306 17.80 -21.15 -15.84
CA LEU A 306 18.73 -22.25 -15.57
C LEU A 306 19.99 -22.15 -16.45
N LYS A 307 21.17 -22.41 -15.85
CA LYS A 307 22.47 -22.48 -16.56
C LYS A 307 22.48 -23.57 -17.63
N SER A 308 21.74 -24.66 -17.43
CA SER A 308 21.58 -25.76 -18.39
C SER A 308 20.96 -25.33 -19.73
N GLY A 309 20.39 -24.13 -19.82
CA GLY A 309 19.65 -23.69 -21.01
C GLY A 309 18.25 -24.31 -21.13
N ALA A 310 17.83 -25.16 -20.21
CA ALA A 310 16.53 -25.84 -20.25
C ALA A 310 15.32 -24.90 -20.18
N GLY A 311 15.51 -23.68 -19.61
CA GLY A 311 14.45 -22.69 -19.53
C GLY A 311 14.41 -21.96 -18.19
N TRP A 312 13.20 -21.60 -17.77
CA TRP A 312 12.95 -20.78 -16.58
C TRP A 312 12.13 -21.56 -15.54
N ILE A 313 12.47 -21.35 -14.26
CA ILE A 313 11.75 -21.92 -13.11
C ILE A 313 11.28 -20.83 -12.19
N SER A 314 10.15 -21.03 -11.49
CA SER A 314 9.70 -20.14 -10.42
C SER A 314 10.62 -20.28 -9.20
N LEU A 315 11.13 -19.16 -8.72
CA LEU A 315 11.99 -19.11 -7.52
C LEU A 315 11.19 -19.23 -6.21
N ASP A 316 9.86 -19.19 -6.25
CA ASP A 316 9.02 -19.47 -5.07
C ASP A 316 9.18 -20.91 -4.56
N TYR A 317 9.67 -21.82 -5.41
CA TYR A 317 9.89 -23.23 -5.09
C TYR A 317 11.37 -23.60 -4.98
N ALA A 318 12.23 -22.61 -4.86
CA ALA A 318 13.68 -22.76 -4.86
C ALA A 318 14.32 -21.92 -3.74
N VAL A 319 15.14 -22.54 -2.91
CA VAL A 319 15.85 -21.88 -1.81
C VAL A 319 17.27 -21.57 -2.25
N LYS A 320 17.72 -20.31 -2.15
CA LYS A 320 19.10 -19.93 -2.46
C LYS A 320 20.04 -20.69 -1.54
N THR A 321 21.06 -21.31 -2.11
CA THR A 321 22.16 -21.93 -1.35
C THR A 321 23.35 -20.98 -1.33
N GLU A 322 24.04 -20.92 -0.21
CA GLU A 322 25.26 -20.14 -0.04
C GLU A 322 26.36 -20.54 -1.04
#